data_4c4936a43be95163789b37a30322ecc2
#
_entry.id   4c4936a43be95163789b37a30322ecc2
#
_cell.length_a   1.000
_cell.length_b   1.000
_cell.length_c   1.000
_cell.angle_alpha   90.00
_cell.angle_beta   90.00
_cell.angle_gamma   90.00
#
_symmetry.space_group_name_H-M   'P 1'
#
loop_
_entity.id
_entity.type
_entity.pdbx_description
1 polymer ?
#
loop_
_entity_poly.entity_id
_entity_poly.type
_entity_poly.pdbx_seq_one_letter_code
_entity_poly.pdbx_strand_id
1 'polypeptide(L)'
;MVKHDPFANATKQVNDACDVLKIKDKGIREYLAMPNKVLRVKIPVKMDNGKIRVFTGFRSQHNNDRGPYKGGIRYFDPEGGVQYMEREVMALSSWMTWKCAVVDVPLGGGKGAIFVNPKKDKLSEGELERLTRGFAYKIGEIIGPQKDIPAPDVYTTGKEMTQIMDTWSKMNGNKYSPGVITGKPIPMGGSLARNVATGLGTAYCVRESAKILKIKLKGAKVVLQGFGNASTFAGEYLEKMGAKCIGASDSKGSIIVPNGFKVSKLIEHKQKKGSVVGFPGSKKVSTEQLLTTKCEILIPGALENQIDAKLAKKLQCRIIGEAANGPTLPEADPIIYNKKIMVIPDILANSGGVCISYLEWVQNNMGYYWSFDEVAGKMEANITPRKTATVITPSEKKKVTVAYEEEKQKMSDKQNPEPSEQKIPHFDVMLYRSSPKIKLLGISV
;
A
#
# COMPACT_ATOMS: atom_id res chain seq x y z
N MET A 1 -18.98 11.19 -19.59
CA MET A 1 -17.54 10.99 -19.90
C MET A 1 -16.80 10.82 -18.58
N VAL A 2 -16.16 9.69 -18.36
CA VAL A 2 -15.33 9.46 -17.17
C VAL A 2 -14.14 10.43 -17.25
N LYS A 3 -14.09 11.41 -16.33
CA LYS A 3 -13.10 12.51 -16.36
C LYS A 3 -11.64 12.07 -16.19
N HIS A 4 -11.36 10.85 -15.73
CA HIS A 4 -10.02 10.34 -15.50
C HIS A 4 -9.91 8.86 -15.89
N ASP A 5 -8.94 8.54 -16.73
CA ASP A 5 -8.54 7.16 -17.05
C ASP A 5 -7.41 6.73 -16.10
N PRO A 6 -7.67 5.81 -15.14
CA PRO A 6 -6.66 5.43 -14.17
C PRO A 6 -5.45 4.75 -14.81
N PHE A 7 -5.65 3.98 -15.88
CA PHE A 7 -4.54 3.31 -16.56
C PHE A 7 -3.68 4.27 -17.37
N ALA A 8 -4.27 5.27 -18.02
CA ALA A 8 -3.50 6.32 -18.67
C ALA A 8 -2.63 7.10 -17.66
N ASN A 9 -3.16 7.34 -16.45
CA ASN A 9 -2.38 7.97 -15.37
C ASN A 9 -1.21 7.08 -14.92
N ALA A 10 -1.44 5.78 -14.70
CA ALA A 10 -0.38 4.83 -14.33
C ALA A 10 0.70 4.76 -15.42
N THR A 11 0.30 4.66 -16.69
CA THR A 11 1.22 4.66 -17.86
C THR A 11 2.03 5.94 -17.92
N LYS A 12 1.39 7.11 -17.68
CA LYS A 12 2.10 8.40 -17.64
C LYS A 12 3.14 8.41 -16.52
N GLN A 13 2.82 7.94 -15.33
CA GLN A 13 3.77 7.87 -14.21
C GLN A 13 5.01 7.03 -14.56
N VAL A 14 4.82 5.88 -15.24
CA VAL A 14 5.93 5.05 -15.74
C VAL A 14 6.78 5.82 -16.74
N ASN A 15 6.17 6.50 -17.72
CA ASN A 15 6.89 7.25 -18.72
C ASN A 15 7.67 8.43 -18.10
N ASP A 16 7.06 9.17 -17.17
CA ASP A 16 7.72 10.25 -16.44
C ASP A 16 8.95 9.73 -15.66
N ALA A 17 8.82 8.53 -15.07
CA ALA A 17 9.94 7.86 -14.40
C ALA A 17 11.05 7.46 -15.39
N CYS A 18 10.69 6.89 -16.54
CA CYS A 18 11.63 6.55 -17.61
C CYS A 18 12.37 7.79 -18.14
N ASP A 19 11.69 8.94 -18.25
CA ASP A 19 12.34 10.20 -18.67
C ASP A 19 13.42 10.64 -17.67
N VAL A 20 13.12 10.53 -16.38
CA VAL A 20 14.09 10.84 -15.33
C VAL A 20 15.29 9.91 -15.35
N LEU A 21 15.04 8.61 -15.58
CA LEU A 21 16.08 7.57 -15.67
C LEU A 21 16.81 7.58 -17.01
N LYS A 22 16.38 8.44 -17.97
CA LYS A 22 16.93 8.51 -19.33
C LYS A 22 16.77 7.19 -20.11
N ILE A 23 15.78 6.40 -19.78
CA ILE A 23 15.42 5.21 -20.55
C ILE A 23 14.74 5.68 -21.84
N LYS A 24 15.43 5.55 -22.99
CA LYS A 24 14.96 6.05 -24.29
C LYS A 24 14.27 4.95 -25.12
N ASP A 25 14.56 3.70 -24.81
CA ASP A 25 14.01 2.55 -25.54
C ASP A 25 12.49 2.47 -25.36
N LYS A 26 11.77 2.51 -26.49
CA LYS A 26 10.30 2.50 -26.51
C LYS A 26 9.74 1.16 -26.08
N GLY A 27 10.40 0.05 -26.45
CA GLY A 27 9.97 -1.31 -26.10
C GLY A 27 10.07 -1.55 -24.58
N ILE A 28 11.17 -1.07 -23.95
CA ILE A 28 11.31 -1.14 -22.49
C ILE A 28 10.22 -0.31 -21.81
N ARG A 29 9.92 0.90 -22.29
CA ARG A 29 8.85 1.74 -21.71
C ARG A 29 7.48 1.09 -21.82
N GLU A 30 7.18 0.51 -22.97
CA GLU A 30 5.93 -0.22 -23.20
C GLU A 30 5.85 -1.45 -22.28
N TYR A 31 6.91 -2.24 -22.20
CA TYR A 31 7.01 -3.41 -21.31
C TYR A 31 6.78 -3.05 -19.84
N LEU A 32 7.35 -1.94 -19.38
CA LEU A 32 7.18 -1.46 -18.00
C LEU A 32 5.79 -0.88 -17.72
N ALA A 33 5.06 -0.43 -18.74
CA ALA A 33 3.78 0.23 -18.60
C ALA A 33 2.58 -0.73 -18.76
N MET A 34 2.73 -1.77 -19.58
CA MET A 34 1.62 -2.64 -19.96
C MET A 34 1.56 -3.90 -19.10
N PRO A 35 0.37 -4.37 -18.71
CA PRO A 35 0.23 -5.66 -18.07
C PRO A 35 0.60 -6.81 -19.02
N ASN A 36 1.28 -7.83 -18.48
CA ASN A 36 1.57 -9.07 -19.23
C ASN A 36 0.29 -9.80 -19.64
N LYS A 37 -0.76 -9.73 -18.80
CA LYS A 37 -2.04 -10.39 -19.05
C LYS A 37 -3.19 -9.69 -18.34
N VAL A 38 -4.33 -9.58 -19.03
CA VAL A 38 -5.61 -9.20 -18.43
C VAL A 38 -6.63 -10.27 -18.79
N LEU A 39 -7.16 -10.94 -17.78
CA LEU A 39 -8.21 -11.95 -17.93
C LEU A 39 -9.55 -11.33 -17.54
N ARG A 40 -10.51 -11.38 -18.46
CA ARG A 40 -11.92 -11.03 -18.21
C ARG A 40 -12.76 -12.31 -18.24
N VAL A 41 -13.59 -12.50 -17.23
CA VAL A 41 -14.41 -13.71 -17.07
C VAL A 41 -15.87 -13.38 -16.80
N LYS A 42 -16.77 -14.25 -17.27
CA LYS A 42 -18.19 -14.28 -16.90
C LYS A 42 -18.39 -15.31 -15.78
N ILE A 43 -19.10 -14.91 -14.74
CA ILE A 43 -19.37 -15.72 -13.54
C ILE A 43 -20.88 -15.87 -13.40
N PRO A 44 -21.47 -16.96 -13.90
CA PRO A 44 -22.89 -17.26 -13.68
C PRO A 44 -23.08 -17.73 -12.23
N VAL A 45 -24.01 -17.08 -11.53
CA VAL A 45 -24.35 -17.39 -10.13
C VAL A 45 -25.85 -17.67 -10.02
N LYS A 46 -26.22 -18.80 -9.42
CA LYS A 46 -27.59 -19.07 -9.05
C LYS A 46 -27.94 -18.25 -7.81
N MET A 47 -28.86 -17.31 -7.96
CA MET A 47 -29.34 -16.44 -6.91
C MET A 47 -30.32 -17.19 -5.99
N ASP A 48 -30.56 -16.63 -4.80
CA ASP A 48 -31.47 -17.27 -3.80
C ASP A 48 -32.91 -17.37 -4.33
N ASN A 49 -33.31 -16.50 -5.26
CA ASN A 49 -34.60 -16.55 -5.94
C ASN A 49 -34.64 -17.59 -7.10
N GLY A 50 -33.62 -18.43 -7.24
CA GLY A 50 -33.51 -19.48 -8.26
C GLY A 50 -33.05 -19.02 -9.65
N LYS A 51 -33.04 -17.72 -9.95
CA LYS A 51 -32.58 -17.16 -11.22
C LYS A 51 -31.07 -17.17 -11.35
N ILE A 52 -30.55 -17.14 -12.57
CA ILE A 52 -29.12 -16.99 -12.83
C ILE A 52 -28.82 -15.49 -13.10
N ARG A 53 -27.87 -14.95 -12.35
CA ARG A 53 -27.27 -13.65 -12.64
C ARG A 53 -25.82 -13.86 -13.08
N VAL A 54 -25.39 -13.15 -14.13
CA VAL A 54 -24.03 -13.25 -14.65
C VAL A 54 -23.25 -11.99 -14.22
N PHE A 55 -22.16 -12.21 -13.51
CA PHE A 55 -21.25 -11.16 -13.10
C PHE A 55 -20.01 -11.13 -14.00
N THR A 56 -19.35 -9.97 -14.07
CA THR A 56 -18.07 -9.83 -14.78
C THR A 56 -16.95 -9.71 -13.77
N GLY A 57 -15.91 -10.52 -13.94
CA GLY A 57 -14.69 -10.45 -13.11
C GLY A 57 -13.45 -10.19 -13.97
N PHE A 58 -12.42 -9.64 -13.34
CA PHE A 58 -11.12 -9.35 -13.94
C PHE A 58 -9.98 -9.83 -13.05
N ARG A 59 -8.88 -10.30 -13.68
CA ARG A 59 -7.57 -10.43 -13.06
C ARG A 59 -6.53 -9.87 -14.01
N SER A 60 -5.85 -8.78 -13.60
CA SER A 60 -4.72 -8.19 -14.29
C SER A 60 -3.43 -8.67 -13.64
N GLN A 61 -2.48 -9.15 -14.43
CA GLN A 61 -1.13 -9.59 -14.09
C GLN A 61 -0.17 -8.65 -14.81
N HIS A 62 0.43 -7.69 -14.07
CA HIS A 62 1.20 -6.62 -14.69
C HIS A 62 2.60 -7.08 -15.04
N ASN A 63 3.43 -7.39 -14.06
CA ASN A 63 4.82 -7.80 -14.25
C ASN A 63 5.22 -8.78 -13.15
N ASN A 64 6.01 -9.82 -13.50
CA ASN A 64 6.46 -10.87 -12.58
C ASN A 64 7.97 -11.14 -12.65
N ASP A 65 8.76 -10.21 -13.18
CA ASP A 65 10.22 -10.35 -13.27
C ASP A 65 10.88 -10.51 -11.89
N ARG A 66 10.24 -9.93 -10.85
CA ARG A 66 10.69 -10.05 -9.46
C ARG A 66 10.10 -11.25 -8.70
N GLY A 67 9.16 -11.97 -9.28
CA GLY A 67 8.49 -13.12 -8.66
C GLY A 67 6.97 -13.13 -8.89
N PRO A 68 6.23 -14.02 -8.21
CA PRO A 68 4.80 -14.21 -8.43
C PRO A 68 4.00 -12.90 -8.38
N TYR A 69 2.98 -12.77 -9.25
CA TYR A 69 2.09 -11.62 -9.19
C TYR A 69 1.41 -11.53 -7.83
N LYS A 70 1.21 -10.32 -7.32
CA LYS A 70 0.63 -10.06 -6.00
C LYS A 70 -0.33 -8.90 -6.02
N GLY A 71 -1.54 -9.09 -5.46
CA GLY A 71 -2.47 -7.97 -5.28
C GLY A 71 -3.89 -8.39 -4.96
N GLY A 72 -4.66 -7.45 -4.42
CA GLY A 72 -6.00 -7.67 -3.90
C GLY A 72 -7.05 -8.00 -4.96
N ILE A 73 -8.17 -8.55 -4.50
CA ILE A 73 -9.42 -8.71 -5.25
C ILE A 73 -10.44 -7.80 -4.58
N ARG A 74 -11.10 -6.92 -5.36
CA ARG A 74 -12.16 -6.04 -4.86
C ARG A 74 -13.52 -6.37 -5.46
N TYR A 75 -14.55 -6.11 -4.71
CA TYR A 75 -15.92 -6.02 -5.21
C TYR A 75 -16.22 -4.53 -5.37
N PHE A 76 -16.46 -4.09 -6.60
CA PHE A 76 -16.57 -2.68 -6.88
C PHE A 76 -17.46 -2.43 -8.10
N ASP A 77 -18.30 -1.43 -8.02
CA ASP A 77 -19.22 -0.97 -9.10
C ASP A 77 -18.93 0.51 -9.33
N PRO A 78 -17.90 0.86 -10.14
CA PRO A 78 -17.57 2.24 -10.45
C PRO A 78 -18.58 2.88 -11.41
N GLU A 79 -18.76 4.20 -11.30
CA GLU A 79 -19.65 4.98 -12.20
C GLU A 79 -19.32 4.82 -13.69
N GLY A 80 -18.05 4.53 -14.02
CA GLY A 80 -17.61 4.29 -15.40
C GLY A 80 -17.90 2.88 -15.94
N GLY A 81 -18.59 2.03 -15.16
CA GLY A 81 -18.99 0.69 -15.56
C GLY A 81 -17.82 -0.28 -15.73
N VAL A 82 -18.09 -1.37 -16.50
CA VAL A 82 -17.16 -2.49 -16.66
C VAL A 82 -15.86 -2.08 -17.34
N GLN A 83 -15.90 -1.20 -18.34
CA GLN A 83 -14.70 -0.71 -19.05
C GLN A 83 -13.78 0.10 -18.14
N TYR A 84 -14.36 0.94 -17.29
CA TYR A 84 -13.57 1.68 -16.31
C TYR A 84 -12.90 0.74 -15.30
N MET A 85 -13.63 -0.27 -14.81
CA MET A 85 -13.07 -1.27 -13.91
C MET A 85 -11.89 -2.03 -14.53
N GLU A 86 -11.97 -2.39 -15.82
CA GLU A 86 -10.86 -3.05 -16.52
C GLU A 86 -9.60 -2.18 -16.50
N ARG A 87 -9.74 -0.91 -16.84
CA ARG A 87 -8.63 0.05 -16.80
C ARG A 87 -8.12 0.30 -15.37
N GLU A 88 -9.01 0.29 -14.40
CA GLU A 88 -8.64 0.44 -12.99
C GLU A 88 -7.82 -0.76 -12.47
N VAL A 89 -8.19 -2.01 -12.80
CA VAL A 89 -7.40 -3.17 -12.38
C VAL A 89 -6.04 -3.22 -13.08
N MET A 90 -5.93 -2.73 -14.31
CA MET A 90 -4.65 -2.57 -15.00
C MET A 90 -3.76 -1.57 -14.26
N ALA A 91 -4.27 -0.38 -13.93
CA ALA A 91 -3.55 0.63 -13.15
C ALA A 91 -3.10 0.11 -11.78
N LEU A 92 -4.02 -0.51 -11.07
CA LEU A 92 -3.75 -1.03 -9.73
C LEU A 92 -2.74 -2.17 -9.74
N SER A 93 -2.72 -3.02 -10.77
CA SER A 93 -1.71 -4.07 -10.92
C SER A 93 -0.32 -3.49 -11.22
N SER A 94 -0.23 -2.42 -12.00
CA SER A 94 1.00 -1.67 -12.23
C SER A 94 1.54 -1.07 -10.93
N TRP A 95 0.70 -0.37 -10.17
CA TRP A 95 1.11 0.18 -8.87
C TRP A 95 1.53 -0.89 -7.86
N MET A 96 0.95 -2.09 -7.91
CA MET A 96 1.40 -3.22 -7.09
C MET A 96 2.81 -3.68 -7.45
N THR A 97 3.19 -3.72 -8.74
CA THR A 97 4.57 -4.00 -9.16
C THR A 97 5.55 -3.01 -8.53
N TRP A 98 5.26 -1.72 -8.64
CA TRP A 98 6.12 -0.67 -8.07
C TRP A 98 6.16 -0.72 -6.55
N LYS A 99 5.03 -0.98 -5.91
CA LYS A 99 4.95 -1.11 -4.45
C LYS A 99 5.81 -2.27 -3.94
N CYS A 100 5.76 -3.44 -4.59
CA CYS A 100 6.60 -4.60 -4.26
C CYS A 100 8.09 -4.28 -4.47
N ALA A 101 8.44 -3.59 -5.56
CA ALA A 101 9.81 -3.22 -5.86
C ALA A 101 10.39 -2.22 -4.85
N VAL A 102 9.60 -1.23 -4.42
CA VAL A 102 10.05 -0.19 -3.46
C VAL A 102 10.44 -0.77 -2.10
N VAL A 103 9.74 -1.81 -1.64
CA VAL A 103 10.01 -2.46 -0.35
C VAL A 103 10.83 -3.74 -0.50
N ASP A 104 11.41 -3.93 -1.67
CA ASP A 104 12.32 -5.03 -2.00
C ASP A 104 11.77 -6.43 -1.63
N VAL A 105 10.48 -6.65 -1.89
CA VAL A 105 9.91 -8.00 -1.79
C VAL A 105 9.94 -8.69 -3.15
N PRO A 106 10.25 -10.00 -3.21
CA PRO A 106 10.38 -10.76 -4.46
C PRO A 106 9.00 -11.14 -5.01
N LEU A 107 8.19 -10.14 -5.31
CA LEU A 107 6.84 -10.28 -5.84
C LEU A 107 6.62 -9.28 -6.96
N GLY A 108 5.79 -9.67 -7.91
CA GLY A 108 5.30 -8.84 -8.99
C GLY A 108 4.00 -8.12 -8.66
N GLY A 109 3.30 -7.62 -9.68
CA GLY A 109 2.05 -6.89 -9.51
C GLY A 109 0.85 -7.57 -10.17
N GLY A 110 -0.20 -7.78 -9.38
CA GLY A 110 -1.48 -8.29 -9.86
C GLY A 110 -2.65 -7.55 -9.21
N LYS A 111 -3.81 -7.58 -9.83
CA LYS A 111 -5.05 -7.01 -9.28
C LYS A 111 -6.27 -7.73 -9.83
N GLY A 112 -7.25 -8.00 -8.96
CA GLY A 112 -8.54 -8.55 -9.36
C GLY A 112 -9.69 -7.66 -8.99
N ALA A 113 -10.79 -7.78 -9.72
CA ALA A 113 -12.05 -7.16 -9.35
C ALA A 113 -13.24 -7.98 -9.86
N ILE A 114 -14.37 -7.87 -9.16
CA ILE A 114 -15.67 -8.32 -9.65
C ILE A 114 -16.57 -7.09 -9.71
N PHE A 115 -17.23 -6.90 -10.85
CA PHE A 115 -18.17 -5.80 -11.06
C PHE A 115 -19.46 -6.07 -10.29
N VAL A 116 -19.49 -5.61 -9.06
CA VAL A 116 -20.59 -5.76 -8.11
C VAL A 116 -20.40 -4.83 -6.92
N ASN A 117 -21.49 -4.31 -6.38
CA ASN A 117 -21.50 -3.65 -5.07
C ASN A 117 -22.39 -4.47 -4.12
N PRO A 118 -21.83 -5.28 -3.22
CA PRO A 118 -22.60 -6.19 -2.38
C PRO A 118 -23.70 -5.51 -1.56
N LYS A 119 -23.45 -4.29 -1.09
CA LYS A 119 -24.42 -3.51 -0.30
C LYS A 119 -25.55 -2.94 -1.17
N LYS A 120 -25.19 -2.35 -2.32
CA LYS A 120 -26.16 -1.78 -3.27
C LYS A 120 -27.02 -2.87 -3.89
N ASP A 121 -26.39 -3.97 -4.28
CA ASP A 121 -27.03 -5.14 -4.87
C ASP A 121 -27.76 -6.02 -3.85
N LYS A 122 -27.61 -5.77 -2.55
CA LYS A 122 -28.22 -6.52 -1.42
C LYS A 122 -28.01 -8.03 -1.52
N LEU A 123 -26.79 -8.44 -1.91
CA LEU A 123 -26.48 -9.86 -2.03
C LEU A 123 -26.44 -10.52 -0.65
N SER A 124 -27.03 -11.72 -0.56
CA SER A 124 -26.93 -12.55 0.63
C SER A 124 -25.52 -13.10 0.81
N GLU A 125 -25.18 -13.58 2.01
CA GLU A 125 -23.88 -14.22 2.26
C GLU A 125 -23.67 -15.45 1.37
N GLY A 126 -24.72 -16.24 1.12
CA GLY A 126 -24.68 -17.41 0.24
C GLY A 126 -24.45 -17.02 -1.22
N GLU A 127 -25.06 -15.93 -1.69
CA GLU A 127 -24.84 -15.41 -3.03
C GLU A 127 -23.41 -14.89 -3.22
N LEU A 128 -22.88 -14.17 -2.22
CA LEU A 128 -21.48 -13.72 -2.21
C LEU A 128 -20.50 -14.89 -2.20
N GLU A 129 -20.77 -15.95 -1.44
CA GLU A 129 -19.92 -17.14 -1.44
C GLU A 129 -19.93 -17.83 -2.79
N ARG A 130 -21.10 -18.03 -3.42
CA ARG A 130 -21.20 -18.60 -4.78
C ARG A 130 -20.47 -17.77 -5.80
N LEU A 131 -20.56 -16.42 -5.71
CA LEU A 131 -19.85 -15.49 -6.58
C LEU A 131 -18.33 -15.60 -6.40
N THR A 132 -17.86 -15.59 -5.15
CA THR A 132 -16.43 -15.70 -4.78
C THR A 132 -15.83 -17.01 -5.29
N ARG A 133 -16.52 -18.14 -5.04
CA ARG A 133 -16.08 -19.47 -5.49
C ARG A 133 -16.13 -19.59 -7.01
N GLY A 134 -17.16 -19.04 -7.65
CA GLY A 134 -17.28 -18.98 -9.11
C GLY A 134 -16.12 -18.18 -9.74
N PHE A 135 -15.74 -17.07 -9.13
CA PHE A 135 -14.56 -16.30 -9.58
C PHE A 135 -13.26 -17.07 -9.36
N ALA A 136 -13.09 -17.70 -8.18
CA ALA A 136 -11.92 -18.51 -7.87
C ALA A 136 -11.74 -19.66 -8.90
N TYR A 137 -12.85 -20.32 -9.29
CA TYR A 137 -12.84 -21.34 -10.34
C TYR A 137 -12.35 -20.78 -11.68
N LYS A 138 -12.85 -19.58 -12.08
CA LYS A 138 -12.50 -18.95 -13.36
C LYS A 138 -11.06 -18.48 -13.47
N ILE A 139 -10.44 -18.10 -12.34
CA ILE A 139 -9.03 -17.66 -12.31
C ILE A 139 -8.08 -18.75 -11.80
N GLY A 140 -8.58 -19.93 -11.45
CA GLY A 140 -7.83 -20.98 -10.75
C GLY A 140 -6.56 -21.46 -11.47
N GLU A 141 -6.56 -21.45 -12.81
CA GLU A 141 -5.40 -21.84 -13.63
C GLU A 141 -4.26 -20.82 -13.59
N ILE A 142 -4.59 -19.53 -13.42
CA ILE A 142 -3.61 -18.45 -13.45
C ILE A 142 -3.13 -18.01 -12.07
N ILE A 143 -3.80 -18.43 -10.99
CA ILE A 143 -3.36 -18.21 -9.62
C ILE A 143 -2.60 -19.42 -9.05
N GLY A 144 -1.84 -19.20 -8.00
CA GLY A 144 -1.09 -20.25 -7.31
C GLY A 144 0.06 -19.69 -6.49
N PRO A 145 0.61 -20.48 -5.54
CA PRO A 145 1.66 -20.00 -4.63
C PRO A 145 2.91 -19.45 -5.32
N GLN A 146 3.21 -19.96 -6.56
CA GLN A 146 4.38 -19.54 -7.34
C GLN A 146 3.99 -18.84 -8.65
N LYS A 147 2.70 -18.47 -8.83
CA LYS A 147 2.19 -17.83 -10.04
C LYS A 147 1.63 -16.44 -9.74
N ASP A 148 0.56 -16.43 -9.00
CA ASP A 148 -0.19 -15.21 -8.69
C ASP A 148 -0.93 -15.41 -7.36
N ILE A 149 -0.71 -14.50 -6.42
CA ILE A 149 -1.14 -14.62 -5.02
C ILE A 149 -2.14 -13.49 -4.71
N PRO A 150 -3.44 -13.75 -4.80
CA PRO A 150 -4.45 -12.75 -4.44
C PRO A 150 -4.43 -12.41 -2.94
N ALA A 151 -5.14 -11.34 -2.60
CA ALA A 151 -5.29 -10.81 -1.24
C ALA A 151 -6.64 -10.09 -1.10
N PRO A 152 -7.09 -9.72 0.11
CA PRO A 152 -8.30 -8.92 0.28
C PRO A 152 -8.09 -7.46 -0.16
N ASP A 153 -9.18 -6.82 -0.57
CA ASP A 153 -9.29 -5.41 -0.91
C ASP A 153 -10.72 -4.90 -0.58
N VAL A 154 -11.23 -3.90 -1.27
CA VAL A 154 -12.56 -3.33 -1.02
C VAL A 154 -13.66 -4.41 -1.08
N TYR A 155 -14.49 -4.47 -0.04
CA TYR A 155 -15.58 -5.42 0.17
C TYR A 155 -15.19 -6.91 0.13
N THR A 156 -13.89 -7.23 0.30
CA THR A 156 -13.44 -8.60 0.54
C THR A 156 -12.63 -8.68 1.84
N THR A 157 -12.70 -9.81 2.49
CA THR A 157 -12.10 -10.06 3.80
C THR A 157 -11.37 -11.41 3.82
N GLY A 158 -10.88 -11.80 4.97
CA GLY A 158 -10.32 -13.14 5.17
C GLY A 158 -11.32 -14.27 4.88
N LYS A 159 -12.63 -14.02 4.97
CA LYS A 159 -13.69 -15.00 4.62
C LYS A 159 -13.63 -15.35 3.13
N GLU A 160 -13.66 -14.34 2.26
CA GLU A 160 -13.56 -14.54 0.81
C GLU A 160 -12.21 -15.16 0.44
N MET A 161 -11.13 -14.78 1.10
CA MET A 161 -9.81 -15.38 0.86
C MET A 161 -9.80 -16.87 1.20
N THR A 162 -10.43 -17.28 2.29
CA THR A 162 -10.57 -18.70 2.67
C THR A 162 -11.39 -19.47 1.63
N GLN A 163 -12.47 -18.87 1.12
CA GLN A 163 -13.31 -19.48 0.08
C GLN A 163 -12.55 -19.68 -1.24
N ILE A 164 -11.70 -18.72 -1.62
CA ILE A 164 -10.84 -18.84 -2.80
C ILE A 164 -9.80 -19.95 -2.61
N MET A 165 -9.14 -20.00 -1.45
CA MET A 165 -8.17 -21.03 -1.11
C MET A 165 -8.80 -22.44 -1.14
N ASP A 166 -9.95 -22.62 -0.51
CA ASP A 166 -10.69 -23.88 -0.50
C ASP A 166 -11.09 -24.34 -1.91
N THR A 167 -11.62 -23.40 -2.72
CA THR A 167 -12.00 -23.70 -4.12
C THR A 167 -10.78 -24.10 -4.92
N TRP A 168 -9.69 -23.36 -4.83
CA TRP A 168 -8.45 -23.66 -5.55
C TRP A 168 -7.87 -25.02 -5.12
N SER A 169 -7.87 -25.33 -3.82
CA SER A 169 -7.40 -26.61 -3.29
C SER A 169 -8.20 -27.78 -3.88
N LYS A 170 -9.52 -27.67 -3.97
CA LYS A 170 -10.40 -28.69 -4.56
C LYS A 170 -10.10 -28.90 -6.04
N MET A 171 -9.86 -27.82 -6.79
CA MET A 171 -9.47 -27.88 -8.20
C MET A 171 -8.11 -28.57 -8.43
N ASN A 172 -7.24 -28.57 -7.42
CA ASN A 172 -5.89 -29.12 -7.46
C ASN A 172 -5.76 -30.41 -6.61
N GLY A 173 -6.78 -31.26 -6.65
CA GLY A 173 -6.76 -32.58 -6.01
C GLY A 173 -6.80 -32.55 -4.48
N ASN A 174 -7.49 -31.57 -3.90
CA ASN A 174 -7.55 -31.31 -2.44
C ASN A 174 -6.19 -31.05 -1.78
N LYS A 175 -5.21 -30.59 -2.55
CA LYS A 175 -3.90 -30.22 -2.02
C LYS A 175 -4.00 -28.97 -1.15
N TYR A 176 -3.73 -29.11 0.15
CA TYR A 176 -3.65 -27.96 1.04
C TYR A 176 -2.49 -27.04 0.63
N SER A 177 -2.81 -25.80 0.30
CA SER A 177 -1.83 -24.83 -0.25
C SER A 177 -2.13 -23.44 0.28
N PRO A 178 -1.83 -23.15 1.55
CA PRO A 178 -2.18 -21.87 2.18
C PRO A 178 -1.45 -20.68 1.55
N GLY A 179 -0.32 -20.90 0.87
CA GLY A 179 0.43 -19.88 0.14
C GLY A 179 -0.23 -19.37 -1.15
N VAL A 180 -1.34 -19.97 -1.61
CA VAL A 180 -2.06 -19.51 -2.82
C VAL A 180 -2.68 -18.12 -2.65
N ILE A 181 -2.94 -17.72 -1.42
CA ILE A 181 -3.62 -16.46 -1.09
C ILE A 181 -3.10 -15.90 0.23
N THR A 182 -3.20 -14.58 0.44
CA THR A 182 -2.85 -13.94 1.70
C THR A 182 -3.99 -13.09 2.25
N GLY A 183 -3.87 -12.67 3.52
CA GLY A 183 -4.93 -11.96 4.24
C GLY A 183 -6.00 -12.88 4.81
N LYS A 184 -5.64 -14.14 5.05
CA LYS A 184 -6.50 -15.14 5.69
C LYS A 184 -6.67 -14.85 7.19
N PRO A 185 -7.72 -15.41 7.82
CA PRO A 185 -7.79 -15.50 9.27
C PRO A 185 -6.59 -16.27 9.86
N ILE A 186 -6.19 -15.93 11.08
CA ILE A 186 -5.04 -16.56 11.76
C ILE A 186 -5.13 -18.09 11.78
N PRO A 187 -6.28 -18.71 12.13
CA PRO A 187 -6.40 -20.17 12.13
C PRO A 187 -6.20 -20.82 10.75
N MET A 188 -6.32 -20.01 9.67
CA MET A 188 -6.15 -20.48 8.28
C MET A 188 -4.76 -20.13 7.73
N GLY A 189 -3.80 -19.82 8.58
CA GLY A 189 -2.44 -19.45 8.18
C GLY A 189 -2.26 -17.96 7.90
N GLY A 190 -3.09 -17.08 8.46
CA GLY A 190 -2.90 -15.63 8.42
C GLY A 190 -1.71 -15.16 9.27
N SER A 191 -1.24 -13.94 9.06
CA SER A 191 -0.12 -13.35 9.80
C SER A 191 -0.60 -12.38 10.90
N LEU A 192 0.02 -12.47 12.09
CA LEU A 192 -0.36 -11.72 13.28
C LEU A 192 -0.32 -10.19 13.14
N ALA A 193 0.61 -9.64 12.38
CA ALA A 193 0.76 -8.19 12.22
C ALA A 193 -0.10 -7.58 11.09
N ARG A 194 -0.96 -8.36 10.43
CA ARG A 194 -1.69 -7.90 9.23
C ARG A 194 -2.57 -6.68 9.48
N ASN A 195 -3.26 -6.64 10.63
CA ASN A 195 -4.21 -5.56 10.94
C ASN A 195 -3.54 -4.20 11.16
N VAL A 196 -2.32 -4.20 11.68
CA VAL A 196 -1.56 -2.97 11.99
C VAL A 196 -0.59 -2.58 10.88
N ALA A 197 -0.38 -3.43 9.89
CA ALA A 197 0.69 -3.37 8.91
C ALA A 197 0.85 -2.02 8.23
N THR A 198 -0.23 -1.43 7.72
CA THR A 198 -0.17 -0.14 7.01
C THR A 198 0.25 0.99 7.95
N GLY A 199 -0.37 1.09 9.12
CA GLY A 199 -0.05 2.15 10.07
C GLY A 199 1.35 1.99 10.68
N LEU A 200 1.73 0.78 11.05
CA LEU A 200 3.07 0.48 11.56
C LEU A 200 4.16 0.81 10.53
N GLY A 201 3.95 0.39 9.26
CA GLY A 201 4.86 0.72 8.16
C GLY A 201 4.98 2.22 7.93
N THR A 202 3.86 2.96 7.96
CA THR A 202 3.87 4.42 7.88
C THR A 202 4.67 5.03 9.03
N ALA A 203 4.50 4.53 10.26
CA ALA A 203 5.24 5.03 11.42
C ALA A 203 6.75 4.79 11.30
N TYR A 204 7.18 3.64 10.78
CA TYR A 204 8.60 3.36 10.51
C TYR A 204 9.17 4.32 9.46
N CYS A 205 8.47 4.53 8.35
CA CYS A 205 8.88 5.49 7.32
C CYS A 205 9.02 6.91 7.88
N VAL A 206 8.05 7.35 8.70
CA VAL A 206 8.08 8.66 9.37
C VAL A 206 9.26 8.76 10.34
N ARG A 207 9.55 7.70 11.10
CA ARG A 207 10.69 7.65 12.01
C ARG A 207 12.02 7.86 11.25
N GLU A 208 12.21 7.14 10.14
CA GLU A 208 13.43 7.29 9.34
C GLU A 208 13.52 8.69 8.70
N SER A 209 12.41 9.21 8.18
CA SER A 209 12.35 10.59 7.66
C SER A 209 12.66 11.65 8.73
N ALA A 210 12.18 11.43 9.96
CA ALA A 210 12.49 12.30 11.08
C ALA A 210 13.99 12.30 11.43
N LYS A 211 14.66 11.14 11.37
CA LYS A 211 16.13 11.04 11.54
C LYS A 211 16.85 11.86 10.46
N ILE A 212 16.47 11.72 9.19
CA ILE A 212 17.06 12.47 8.07
C ILE A 212 16.92 13.99 8.29
N LEU A 213 15.74 14.44 8.70
CA LEU A 213 15.45 15.85 8.94
C LEU A 213 15.91 16.34 10.34
N LYS A 214 16.57 15.49 11.12
CA LYS A 214 17.02 15.78 12.49
C LYS A 214 15.87 16.26 13.39
N ILE A 215 14.67 15.68 13.21
CA ILE A 215 13.50 15.96 14.05
C ILE A 215 13.48 14.93 15.18
N LYS A 216 13.47 15.42 16.42
CA LYS A 216 13.25 14.56 17.59
C LYS A 216 11.78 14.13 17.64
N LEU A 217 11.48 12.84 17.58
CA LEU A 217 10.10 12.34 17.65
C LEU A 217 9.47 12.62 19.03
N LYS A 218 10.26 12.60 20.10
CA LYS A 218 9.77 12.93 21.45
C LYS A 218 9.21 14.36 21.48
N GLY A 219 7.89 14.47 21.66
CA GLY A 219 7.15 15.73 21.66
C GLY A 219 6.78 16.27 20.28
N ALA A 220 7.20 15.66 19.18
CA ALA A 220 6.81 16.05 17.82
C ALA A 220 5.29 15.97 17.66
N LYS A 221 4.68 17.02 17.12
CA LYS A 221 3.23 17.11 16.92
C LYS A 221 2.82 16.34 15.66
N VAL A 222 1.80 15.50 15.80
CA VAL A 222 1.24 14.68 14.72
C VAL A 222 -0.21 15.05 14.49
N VAL A 223 -0.58 15.24 13.22
CA VAL A 223 -1.96 15.40 12.76
C VAL A 223 -2.36 14.21 11.91
N LEU A 224 -3.49 13.57 12.23
CA LEU A 224 -4.03 12.40 11.59
C LEU A 224 -5.28 12.76 10.79
N GLN A 225 -5.21 12.83 9.46
CA GLN A 225 -6.41 12.97 8.65
C GLN A 225 -7.00 11.58 8.37
N GLY A 226 -8.22 11.37 8.81
CA GLY A 226 -8.83 10.05 8.85
C GLY A 226 -8.41 9.28 10.12
N PHE A 227 -9.38 8.75 10.84
CA PHE A 227 -9.15 7.90 12.01
C PHE A 227 -9.67 6.49 11.75
N GLY A 228 -9.23 5.94 10.58
CA GLY A 228 -9.36 4.54 10.18
C GLY A 228 -8.10 3.75 10.55
N ASN A 229 -8.03 2.47 10.19
CA ASN A 229 -6.94 1.57 10.57
C ASN A 229 -5.54 2.15 10.31
N ALA A 230 -5.28 2.65 9.09
CA ALA A 230 -3.95 3.14 8.73
C ALA A 230 -3.48 4.28 9.62
N SER A 231 -4.25 5.36 9.72
CA SER A 231 -3.88 6.54 10.51
C SER A 231 -3.92 6.28 12.01
N THR A 232 -4.87 5.49 12.49
CA THR A 232 -4.97 5.15 13.92
C THR A 232 -3.73 4.41 14.38
N PHE A 233 -3.34 3.35 13.68
CA PHE A 233 -2.13 2.60 14.04
C PHE A 233 -0.85 3.41 13.78
N ALA A 234 -0.78 4.24 12.73
CA ALA A 234 0.35 5.15 12.55
C ALA A 234 0.49 6.10 13.76
N GLY A 235 -0.62 6.69 14.20
CA GLY A 235 -0.65 7.55 15.40
C GLY A 235 -0.24 6.82 16.67
N GLU A 236 -0.74 5.60 16.88
CA GLU A 236 -0.41 4.77 18.06
C GLU A 236 1.09 4.43 18.12
N TYR A 237 1.67 4.02 17.01
CA TYR A 237 3.10 3.68 16.97
C TYR A 237 3.99 4.92 17.04
N LEU A 238 3.59 6.06 16.45
CA LEU A 238 4.30 7.32 16.61
C LEU A 238 4.21 7.81 18.07
N GLU A 239 3.06 7.63 18.74
CA GLU A 239 2.92 7.92 20.17
C GLU A 239 3.84 7.06 21.03
N LYS A 240 3.96 5.74 20.74
CA LYS A 240 4.93 4.85 21.40
C LYS A 240 6.39 5.30 21.20
N MET A 241 6.69 5.94 20.07
CA MET A 241 8.00 6.56 19.79
C MET A 241 8.17 7.94 20.43
N GLY A 242 7.18 8.42 21.19
CA GLY A 242 7.22 9.67 21.95
C GLY A 242 6.59 10.88 21.27
N ALA A 243 6.01 10.73 20.08
CA ALA A 243 5.30 11.82 19.41
C ALA A 243 3.97 12.14 20.09
N LYS A 244 3.39 13.30 19.79
CA LYS A 244 2.19 13.83 20.40
C LYS A 244 1.10 14.05 19.35
N CYS A 245 0.05 13.24 19.33
CA CYS A 245 -1.10 13.44 18.47
C CYS A 245 -1.91 14.64 18.94
N ILE A 246 -2.09 15.65 18.07
CA ILE A 246 -2.78 16.91 18.39
C ILE A 246 -4.03 17.15 17.55
N GLY A 247 -4.27 16.38 16.50
CA GLY A 247 -5.44 16.52 15.63
C GLY A 247 -5.82 15.19 14.99
N ALA A 248 -7.11 14.99 14.78
CA ALA A 248 -7.65 13.83 14.08
C ALA A 248 -8.96 14.19 13.35
N SER A 249 -9.30 13.38 12.33
CA SER A 249 -10.60 13.50 11.66
C SER A 249 -11.21 12.13 11.35
N ASP A 250 -12.52 12.10 11.15
CA ASP A 250 -13.23 10.99 10.55
C ASP A 250 -14.30 11.52 9.56
N SER A 251 -15.18 10.65 9.07
CA SER A 251 -16.25 11.03 8.13
C SER A 251 -17.29 12.01 8.69
N LYS A 252 -17.32 12.21 10.03
CA LYS A 252 -18.27 13.11 10.70
C LYS A 252 -17.64 14.47 11.07
N GLY A 253 -16.32 14.60 10.98
CA GLY A 253 -15.65 15.87 11.21
C GLY A 253 -14.21 15.75 11.71
N SER A 254 -13.65 16.91 12.04
CA SER A 254 -12.26 17.06 12.45
C SER A 254 -12.16 17.73 13.80
N ILE A 255 -11.15 17.34 14.59
CA ILE A 255 -10.86 17.89 15.91
C ILE A 255 -9.38 18.26 16.06
N ILE A 256 -9.13 19.27 16.87
CA ILE A 256 -7.80 19.63 17.38
C ILE A 256 -7.84 19.58 18.90
N VAL A 257 -6.82 18.98 19.50
CA VAL A 257 -6.57 18.94 20.94
C VAL A 257 -5.20 19.61 21.19
N PRO A 258 -5.12 20.90 21.53
CA PRO A 258 -3.84 21.63 21.59
C PRO A 258 -2.79 20.98 22.49
N ASN A 259 -3.24 20.43 23.62
CA ASN A 259 -2.40 19.71 24.57
C ASN A 259 -2.11 18.25 24.18
N GLY A 260 -2.62 17.80 23.02
CA GLY A 260 -2.53 16.43 22.53
C GLY A 260 -3.46 15.46 23.25
N PHE A 261 -3.56 14.27 22.70
CA PHE A 261 -4.40 13.19 23.22
C PHE A 261 -3.68 11.85 23.17
N LYS A 262 -4.11 10.92 24.01
CA LYS A 262 -3.74 9.50 23.89
C LYS A 262 -4.57 8.85 22.81
N VAL A 263 -3.92 8.18 21.84
CA VAL A 263 -4.60 7.55 20.71
C VAL A 263 -5.60 6.48 21.19
N SER A 264 -5.23 5.71 22.21
CA SER A 264 -6.13 4.72 22.84
C SER A 264 -7.43 5.34 23.38
N LYS A 265 -7.35 6.54 24.00
CA LYS A 265 -8.54 7.22 24.51
C LYS A 265 -9.46 7.75 23.40
N LEU A 266 -8.88 8.19 22.29
CA LEU A 266 -9.67 8.59 21.12
C LEU A 266 -10.33 7.39 20.44
N ILE A 267 -9.67 6.21 20.43
CA ILE A 267 -10.27 4.94 19.96
C ILE A 267 -11.49 4.59 20.81
N GLU A 268 -11.33 4.57 22.15
CA GLU A 268 -12.44 4.29 23.10
C GLU A 268 -13.61 5.27 22.89
N HIS A 269 -13.31 6.56 22.73
CA HIS A 269 -14.32 7.58 22.47
C HIS A 269 -15.08 7.30 21.17
N LYS A 270 -14.33 7.05 20.09
CA LYS A 270 -14.93 6.78 18.76
C LYS A 270 -15.78 5.51 18.78
N GLN A 271 -15.37 4.46 19.49
CA GLN A 271 -16.16 3.24 19.66
C GLN A 271 -17.49 3.51 20.36
N LYS A 272 -17.48 4.37 21.40
CA LYS A 272 -18.68 4.73 22.18
C LYS A 272 -19.60 5.73 21.47
N LYS A 273 -19.03 6.73 20.78
CA LYS A 273 -19.77 7.85 20.17
C LYS A 273 -19.91 7.76 18.65
N GLY A 274 -19.24 6.81 18.02
CA GLY A 274 -19.25 6.61 16.57
C GLY A 274 -18.52 7.71 15.78
N SER A 275 -17.73 8.58 16.43
CA SER A 275 -16.97 9.66 15.81
C SER A 275 -15.85 10.14 16.73
N VAL A 276 -14.83 10.80 16.14
CA VAL A 276 -13.80 11.55 16.88
C VAL A 276 -14.33 12.89 17.42
N VAL A 277 -15.41 13.40 16.83
CA VAL A 277 -16.01 14.69 17.23
C VAL A 277 -16.60 14.59 18.64
N GLY A 278 -16.38 15.64 19.44
CA GLY A 278 -16.83 15.68 20.84
C GLY A 278 -15.89 14.99 21.82
N PHE A 279 -14.67 14.63 21.39
CA PHE A 279 -13.64 14.12 22.32
C PHE A 279 -13.32 15.17 23.42
N PRO A 280 -13.21 14.79 24.69
CA PRO A 280 -12.96 15.75 25.78
C PRO A 280 -11.71 16.60 25.55
N GLY A 281 -11.82 17.91 25.77
CA GLY A 281 -10.73 18.86 25.55
C GLY A 281 -10.44 19.18 24.08
N SER A 282 -11.24 18.67 23.14
CA SER A 282 -11.09 18.98 21.73
C SER A 282 -11.91 20.18 21.28
N LYS A 283 -11.40 20.86 20.25
CA LYS A 283 -12.12 21.87 19.46
C LYS A 283 -12.47 21.28 18.10
N LYS A 284 -13.75 21.35 17.71
CA LYS A 284 -14.18 20.99 16.35
C LYS A 284 -13.66 22.04 15.36
N VAL A 285 -13.12 21.58 14.25
CA VAL A 285 -12.55 22.42 13.18
C VAL A 285 -12.94 21.90 11.81
N SER A 286 -12.70 22.69 10.76
CA SER A 286 -12.84 22.19 9.37
C SER A 286 -11.68 21.27 9.00
N THR A 287 -11.86 20.45 7.94
CA THR A 287 -10.79 19.61 7.41
C THR A 287 -9.61 20.44 6.93
N GLU A 288 -9.85 21.59 6.32
CA GLU A 288 -8.79 22.53 5.92
C GLU A 288 -8.00 23.04 7.13
N GLN A 289 -8.67 23.46 8.20
CA GLN A 289 -8.01 23.89 9.44
C GLN A 289 -7.19 22.78 10.07
N LEU A 290 -7.69 21.53 10.06
CA LEU A 290 -6.92 20.39 10.55
C LEU A 290 -5.64 20.20 9.74
N LEU A 291 -5.73 20.12 8.41
CA LEU A 291 -4.60 19.86 7.51
C LEU A 291 -3.56 20.99 7.52
N THR A 292 -3.98 22.22 7.79
CA THR A 292 -3.10 23.40 7.88
C THR A 292 -2.60 23.70 9.31
N THR A 293 -2.93 22.86 10.27
CA THR A 293 -2.45 22.98 11.65
C THR A 293 -0.93 22.82 11.68
N LYS A 294 -0.25 23.73 12.39
CA LYS A 294 1.22 23.66 12.57
C LYS A 294 1.61 22.40 13.34
N CYS A 295 2.36 21.52 12.68
CA CYS A 295 2.83 20.25 13.22
C CYS A 295 4.17 19.84 12.57
N GLU A 296 4.85 18.87 13.14
CA GLU A 296 6.02 18.26 12.51
C GLU A 296 5.60 17.23 11.47
N ILE A 297 4.53 16.44 11.74
CA ILE A 297 4.13 15.28 10.96
C ILE A 297 2.64 15.38 10.63
N LEU A 298 2.33 15.29 9.34
CA LEU A 298 0.96 15.16 8.81
C LEU A 298 0.79 13.77 8.19
N ILE A 299 -0.26 13.05 8.61
CA ILE A 299 -0.62 11.73 8.09
C ILE A 299 -1.96 11.82 7.37
N PRO A 300 -1.98 12.06 6.06
CA PRO A 300 -3.19 11.95 5.25
C PRO A 300 -3.53 10.47 5.02
N GLY A 301 -4.55 9.97 5.71
CA GLY A 301 -4.93 8.57 5.67
C GLY A 301 -6.45 8.37 5.54
N ALA A 302 -7.17 9.38 5.00
CA ALA A 302 -8.61 9.31 4.76
C ALA A 302 -8.91 8.82 3.35
N LEU A 303 -8.82 9.71 2.36
CA LEU A 303 -9.20 9.49 0.97
C LEU A 303 -8.10 10.03 0.03
N GLU A 304 -8.23 9.70 -1.25
CA GLU A 304 -7.47 10.27 -2.32
C GLU A 304 -7.81 11.76 -2.56
N ASN A 305 -6.93 12.49 -3.24
CA ASN A 305 -7.15 13.86 -3.73
C ASN A 305 -7.50 14.89 -2.63
N GLN A 306 -6.88 14.77 -1.46
CA GLN A 306 -7.16 15.64 -0.31
C GLN A 306 -6.31 16.92 -0.29
N ILE A 307 -5.10 16.88 -0.84
CA ILE A 307 -4.15 17.98 -0.84
C ILE A 307 -3.98 18.50 -2.27
N ASP A 308 -4.70 19.56 -2.59
CA ASP A 308 -4.58 20.30 -3.85
C ASP A 308 -3.54 21.42 -3.76
N ALA A 309 -3.31 22.14 -4.86
CA ALA A 309 -2.38 23.25 -4.92
C ALA A 309 -2.72 24.41 -3.95
N LYS A 310 -4.02 24.65 -3.71
CA LYS A 310 -4.47 25.72 -2.79
C LYS A 310 -4.16 25.36 -1.35
N LEU A 311 -4.44 24.13 -0.95
CA LEU A 311 -4.17 23.64 0.39
C LEU A 311 -2.66 23.50 0.63
N ALA A 312 -1.90 23.03 -0.37
CA ALA A 312 -0.45 22.89 -0.28
C ALA A 312 0.27 24.20 0.10
N LYS A 313 -0.23 25.35 -0.40
CA LYS A 313 0.31 26.67 -0.02
C LYS A 313 0.18 26.96 1.47
N LYS A 314 -0.83 26.41 2.14
CA LYS A 314 -1.16 26.65 3.55
C LYS A 314 -0.59 25.63 4.51
N LEU A 315 -0.05 24.50 4.03
CA LEU A 315 0.53 23.46 4.89
C LEU A 315 1.65 24.00 5.76
N GLN A 316 1.68 23.57 7.03
CA GLN A 316 2.65 23.98 8.04
C GLN A 316 3.31 22.77 8.73
N CYS A 317 3.49 21.68 8.00
CA CYS A 317 4.19 20.48 8.46
C CYS A 317 5.61 20.40 7.86
N ARG A 318 6.41 19.47 8.39
CA ARG A 318 7.75 19.15 7.87
C ARG A 318 7.81 17.82 7.16
N ILE A 319 6.94 16.87 7.57
CA ILE A 319 6.82 15.54 6.99
C ILE A 319 5.36 15.30 6.64
N ILE A 320 5.10 14.77 5.45
CA ILE A 320 3.82 14.19 5.05
C ILE A 320 4.06 12.69 4.86
N GLY A 321 3.36 11.85 5.64
CA GLY A 321 3.37 10.40 5.49
C GLY A 321 2.07 9.94 4.86
N GLU A 322 2.06 9.63 3.58
CA GLU A 322 0.85 9.30 2.80
C GLU A 322 0.32 7.89 3.14
N ALA A 323 -0.50 7.79 4.20
CA ALA A 323 -1.10 6.52 4.61
C ALA A 323 -2.27 6.10 3.70
N ALA A 324 -2.99 7.03 3.08
CA ALA A 324 -3.95 6.76 2.01
C ALA A 324 -3.25 6.60 0.66
N ASN A 325 -3.95 6.08 -0.34
CA ASN A 325 -3.46 6.07 -1.72
C ASN A 325 -3.79 7.42 -2.39
N GLY A 326 -2.80 8.03 -3.06
CA GLY A 326 -2.95 9.26 -3.82
C GLY A 326 -3.58 10.45 -3.06
N PRO A 327 -3.25 10.73 -1.78
CA PRO A 327 -3.89 11.81 -1.04
C PRO A 327 -3.47 13.19 -1.53
N THR A 328 -2.32 13.30 -2.19
CA THR A 328 -1.77 14.55 -2.73
C THR A 328 -1.91 14.59 -4.24
N LEU A 329 -2.53 15.63 -4.74
CA LEU A 329 -2.68 15.88 -6.19
C LEU A 329 -1.36 16.32 -6.81
N PRO A 330 -1.07 15.93 -8.08
CA PRO A 330 0.19 16.27 -8.76
C PRO A 330 0.51 17.77 -8.82
N GLU A 331 -0.49 18.63 -8.92
CA GLU A 331 -0.30 20.09 -8.93
C GLU A 331 0.15 20.66 -7.56
N ALA A 332 0.01 19.90 -6.48
CA ALA A 332 0.50 20.28 -5.17
C ALA A 332 2.01 20.00 -5.00
N ASP A 333 2.54 19.02 -5.72
CA ASP A 333 3.94 18.57 -5.57
C ASP A 333 4.97 19.68 -5.70
N PRO A 334 4.92 20.58 -6.73
CA PRO A 334 5.88 21.69 -6.86
C PRO A 334 5.86 22.64 -5.66
N ILE A 335 4.66 22.88 -5.11
CA ILE A 335 4.47 23.79 -3.98
C ILE A 335 5.04 23.18 -2.70
N ILE A 336 4.73 21.91 -2.45
CA ILE A 336 5.24 21.15 -1.30
C ILE A 336 6.77 21.07 -1.34
N TYR A 337 7.32 20.80 -2.52
CA TYR A 337 8.76 20.79 -2.76
C TYR A 337 9.42 22.13 -2.42
N ASN A 338 8.89 23.24 -2.95
CA ASN A 338 9.42 24.58 -2.70
C ASN A 338 9.33 24.98 -1.22
N LYS A 339 8.36 24.42 -0.47
CA LYS A 339 8.23 24.59 0.98
C LYS A 339 9.20 23.70 1.77
N LYS A 340 9.99 22.87 1.12
CA LYS A 340 10.93 21.92 1.73
C LYS A 340 10.23 20.94 2.69
N ILE A 341 8.98 20.59 2.40
CA ILE A 341 8.24 19.55 3.13
C ILE A 341 8.62 18.20 2.53
N MET A 342 9.09 17.28 3.37
CA MET A 342 9.39 15.91 2.94
C MET A 342 8.10 15.12 2.79
N VAL A 343 7.87 14.55 1.60
CA VAL A 343 6.77 13.62 1.35
C VAL A 343 7.32 12.20 1.33
N ILE A 344 6.73 11.35 2.14
CA ILE A 344 6.88 9.89 2.05
C ILE A 344 5.72 9.42 1.16
N PRO A 345 6.00 9.03 -0.10
CA PRO A 345 4.94 8.72 -1.05
C PRO A 345 4.14 7.48 -0.61
N ASP A 346 2.90 7.42 -1.00
CA ASP A 346 1.94 6.37 -0.66
C ASP A 346 2.44 4.95 -0.96
N ILE A 347 3.10 4.75 -2.11
CA ILE A 347 3.65 3.44 -2.50
C ILE A 347 4.75 2.93 -1.55
N LEU A 348 5.35 3.80 -0.73
CA LEU A 348 6.27 3.45 0.34
C LEU A 348 5.57 3.49 1.71
N ALA A 349 4.93 4.61 2.05
CA ALA A 349 4.37 4.83 3.37
C ALA A 349 3.32 3.78 3.76
N ASN A 350 2.44 3.39 2.84
CA ASN A 350 1.38 2.42 3.09
C ASN A 350 1.70 0.98 2.65
N SER A 351 2.96 0.71 2.29
CA SER A 351 3.40 -0.60 1.79
C SER A 351 3.54 -1.69 2.86
N GLY A 352 3.38 -1.35 4.13
CA GLY A 352 3.38 -2.33 5.22
C GLY A 352 2.45 -3.52 4.96
N GLY A 353 1.28 -3.25 4.35
CA GLY A 353 0.32 -4.28 3.96
C GLY A 353 0.89 -5.32 2.99
N VAL A 354 1.65 -4.93 1.99
CA VAL A 354 2.27 -5.87 1.04
C VAL A 354 3.47 -6.58 1.67
N CYS A 355 4.25 -5.92 2.54
CA CYS A 355 5.32 -6.57 3.29
C CYS A 355 4.77 -7.70 4.16
N ILE A 356 3.72 -7.46 4.95
CA ILE A 356 3.11 -8.51 5.75
C ILE A 356 2.46 -9.60 4.89
N SER A 357 1.86 -9.23 3.75
CA SER A 357 1.38 -10.24 2.80
C SER A 357 2.50 -11.13 2.27
N TYR A 358 3.66 -10.57 1.97
CA TYR A 358 4.86 -11.35 1.60
C TYR A 358 5.29 -12.27 2.74
N LEU A 359 5.38 -11.76 3.96
CA LEU A 359 5.77 -12.56 5.13
C LEU A 359 4.73 -13.66 5.44
N GLU A 360 3.43 -13.41 5.25
CA GLU A 360 2.39 -14.43 5.35
C GLU A 360 2.61 -15.55 4.32
N TRP A 361 2.89 -15.18 3.07
CA TRP A 361 3.19 -16.14 2.01
C TRP A 361 4.46 -16.96 2.33
N VAL A 362 5.52 -16.35 2.85
CA VAL A 362 6.73 -17.06 3.28
C VAL A 362 6.40 -18.06 4.38
N GLN A 363 5.69 -17.64 5.45
CA GLN A 363 5.27 -18.50 6.55
C GLN A 363 4.45 -19.70 6.05
N ASN A 364 3.51 -19.46 5.13
CA ASN A 364 2.67 -20.50 4.56
C ASN A 364 3.46 -21.53 3.72
N ASN A 365 4.45 -21.07 2.95
CA ASN A 365 5.29 -21.97 2.13
C ASN A 365 6.31 -22.73 2.99
N MET A 366 6.77 -22.15 4.10
CA MET A 366 7.70 -22.80 5.03
C MET A 366 7.00 -23.73 6.02
N GLY A 367 5.68 -23.56 6.23
CA GLY A 367 4.94 -24.28 7.28
C GLY A 367 5.33 -23.86 8.69
N TYR A 368 5.95 -22.69 8.87
CA TYR A 368 6.39 -22.15 10.16
C TYR A 368 5.90 -20.70 10.34
N TYR A 369 5.32 -20.41 11.50
CA TYR A 369 4.67 -19.12 11.79
C TYR A 369 5.45 -18.37 12.86
N TRP A 370 5.72 -17.10 12.56
CA TRP A 370 6.44 -16.18 13.43
C TRP A 370 5.52 -15.48 14.43
N SER A 371 6.10 -15.08 15.56
CA SER A 371 5.47 -14.18 16.52
C SER A 371 5.19 -12.80 15.90
N PHE A 372 4.37 -11.99 16.58
CA PHE A 372 4.09 -10.62 16.14
C PHE A 372 5.38 -9.79 16.00
N ASP A 373 6.27 -9.88 16.99
CA ASP A 373 7.50 -9.08 17.02
C ASP A 373 8.47 -9.49 15.90
N GLU A 374 8.59 -10.78 15.61
CA GLU A 374 9.40 -11.26 14.47
C GLU A 374 8.85 -10.76 13.14
N VAL A 375 7.54 -10.82 12.94
CA VAL A 375 6.89 -10.33 11.70
C VAL A 375 7.07 -8.82 11.58
N ALA A 376 6.85 -8.06 12.67
CA ALA A 376 7.01 -6.61 12.70
C ALA A 376 8.48 -6.21 12.43
N GLY A 377 9.45 -6.88 13.03
CA GLY A 377 10.87 -6.63 12.79
C GLY A 377 11.31 -6.95 11.36
N LYS A 378 10.80 -8.05 10.78
CA LYS A 378 11.05 -8.39 9.37
C LYS A 378 10.43 -7.36 8.41
N MET A 379 9.22 -6.87 8.72
CA MET A 379 8.59 -5.80 7.96
C MET A 379 9.39 -4.49 8.07
N GLU A 380 9.85 -4.13 9.27
CA GLU A 380 10.71 -2.97 9.47
C GLU A 380 11.96 -3.06 8.59
N ALA A 381 12.61 -4.20 8.56
CA ALA A 381 13.78 -4.44 7.73
C ALA A 381 13.53 -4.30 6.22
N ASN A 382 12.32 -4.55 5.75
CA ASN A 382 11.94 -4.37 4.34
C ASN A 382 11.57 -2.93 4.00
N ILE A 383 10.91 -2.22 4.92
CA ILE A 383 10.43 -0.84 4.70
C ILE A 383 11.53 0.19 4.94
N THR A 384 12.37 -0.04 5.96
CA THR A 384 13.51 0.84 6.25
C THR A 384 14.70 0.37 5.41
N PRO A 385 15.19 1.19 4.48
CA PRO A 385 16.21 0.75 3.54
C PRO A 385 17.49 0.33 4.27
N ARG A 386 17.89 -0.92 4.04
CA ARG A 386 19.23 -1.43 4.42
C ARG A 386 20.31 -0.89 3.49
N LYS A 387 19.95 -0.30 2.37
CA LYS A 387 20.83 0.27 1.35
C LYS A 387 20.44 1.70 1.10
N THR A 388 21.42 2.55 1.06
CA THR A 388 21.53 3.93 0.66
C THR A 388 20.26 4.52 0.02
N ALA A 389 19.36 5.09 0.83
CA ALA A 389 18.35 6.00 0.31
C ALA A 389 19.05 7.33 0.00
N THR A 390 19.22 7.67 -1.26
CA THR A 390 19.71 8.99 -1.63
C THR A 390 18.56 9.98 -1.51
N VAL A 391 18.49 10.70 -0.39
CA VAL A 391 17.59 11.84 -0.25
C VAL A 391 18.25 13.04 -0.93
N ILE A 392 17.69 13.48 -2.05
CA ILE A 392 18.15 14.72 -2.69
C ILE A 392 17.37 15.85 -2.03
N THR A 393 18.04 16.59 -1.15
CA THR A 393 17.47 17.84 -0.63
C THR A 393 17.58 18.95 -1.68
N PRO A 394 16.64 19.91 -1.72
CA PRO A 394 16.62 20.96 -2.74
C PRO A 394 17.85 21.87 -2.76
N SER A 395 18.58 21.96 -1.67
CA SER A 395 19.67 22.90 -1.48
C SER A 395 21.08 22.36 -1.78
N GLU A 396 21.22 21.05 -1.96
CA GLU A 396 22.54 20.46 -2.20
C GLU A 396 22.46 19.34 -3.24
N LYS A 397 23.18 19.51 -4.36
CA LYS A 397 23.51 18.43 -5.31
C LYS A 397 24.45 17.37 -4.66
N LYS A 398 24.55 17.33 -3.36
CA LYS A 398 25.37 16.34 -2.63
C LYS A 398 24.56 15.08 -2.41
N LYS A 399 25.06 13.99 -2.95
CA LYS A 399 24.64 12.63 -2.59
C LYS A 399 24.89 12.45 -1.08
N VAL A 400 23.82 12.35 -0.30
CA VAL A 400 23.93 11.81 1.05
C VAL A 400 23.93 10.29 0.90
N THR A 401 25.10 9.75 0.73
CA THR A 401 25.35 8.31 0.85
C THR A 401 25.41 8.02 2.33
N VAL A 402 24.36 7.42 2.88
CA VAL A 402 24.40 6.91 4.26
C VAL A 402 25.25 5.63 4.20
N ALA A 403 26.40 5.66 4.83
CA ALA A 403 27.44 4.67 4.73
C ALA A 403 26.96 3.25 5.12
N TYR A 404 27.00 2.36 4.14
CA TYR A 404 26.95 0.90 4.34
C TYR A 404 28.35 0.28 4.17
N GLU A 405 29.38 1.07 3.93
CA GLU A 405 30.73 0.54 3.64
C GLU A 405 31.47 0.03 4.88
N GLU A 406 31.09 0.45 6.09
CA GLU A 406 31.81 0.01 7.31
C GLU A 406 31.46 -1.40 7.79
N GLU A 407 30.30 -1.96 7.42
CA GLU A 407 29.96 -3.34 7.80
C GLU A 407 30.44 -4.41 6.81
N LYS A 408 30.60 -4.06 5.53
CA LYS A 408 31.14 -5.00 4.54
C LYS A 408 32.60 -5.36 4.80
N GLN A 409 33.39 -4.44 5.32
CA GLN A 409 34.78 -4.66 5.63
C GLN A 409 35.00 -5.56 6.85
N LYS A 410 34.03 -5.59 7.77
CA LYS A 410 34.07 -6.47 8.97
C LYS A 410 33.56 -7.90 8.72
N MET A 411 32.82 -8.12 7.62
CA MET A 411 32.30 -9.43 7.22
C MET A 411 33.20 -10.16 6.19
N SER A 412 34.04 -9.43 5.44
CA SER A 412 34.95 -10.06 4.44
C SER A 412 36.14 -10.76 5.05
N ASP A 413 36.43 -10.51 6.32
CA ASP A 413 37.57 -11.13 7.01
C ASP A 413 37.26 -12.49 7.66
N LYS A 414 36.08 -13.03 7.46
CA LYS A 414 35.71 -14.37 7.94
C LYS A 414 34.97 -15.17 6.88
N GLN A 415 35.76 -16.04 6.24
CA GLN A 415 35.40 -17.33 5.61
C GLN A 415 35.10 -17.42 4.10
N ASN A 416 36.02 -18.07 3.45
CA ASN A 416 36.04 -19.22 2.50
C ASN A 416 35.16 -19.26 1.22
N PRO A 417 35.60 -20.03 0.17
CA PRO A 417 35.41 -19.63 -1.22
C PRO A 417 34.08 -20.03 -1.83
N GLU A 418 33.67 -19.21 -2.82
CA GLU A 418 32.42 -19.21 -3.55
C GLU A 418 32.22 -20.35 -4.54
N PRO A 419 30.94 -20.73 -4.83
CA PRO A 419 30.58 -21.26 -6.14
C PRO A 419 30.16 -20.10 -7.06
N SER A 420 30.54 -20.23 -8.33
CA SER A 420 30.35 -19.29 -9.41
C SER A 420 28.93 -18.69 -9.51
N GLU A 421 28.80 -17.38 -9.35
CA GLU A 421 27.58 -16.61 -9.48
C GLU A 421 27.27 -16.26 -10.94
N GLN A 422 26.11 -16.69 -11.41
CA GLN A 422 25.39 -15.98 -12.46
C GLN A 422 24.78 -14.73 -11.83
N LYS A 423 25.30 -13.56 -12.21
CA LYS A 423 24.79 -12.27 -11.75
C LYS A 423 23.38 -12.03 -12.30
N ILE A 424 22.38 -12.13 -11.44
CA ILE A 424 21.04 -11.59 -11.70
C ILE A 424 21.11 -10.08 -11.39
N PRO A 425 20.69 -9.20 -12.29
CA PRO A 425 20.72 -7.76 -12.03
C PRO A 425 19.76 -7.40 -10.89
N HIS A 426 20.27 -6.76 -9.86
CA HIS A 426 19.45 -6.18 -8.79
C HIS A 426 18.91 -4.82 -9.23
N PHE A 427 17.60 -4.66 -9.19
CA PHE A 427 16.95 -3.37 -9.40
C PHE A 427 16.78 -2.65 -8.06
N ASP A 428 17.51 -1.55 -7.88
CA ASP A 428 17.29 -0.65 -6.76
C ASP A 428 16.28 0.42 -7.19
N VAL A 429 15.06 0.38 -6.64
CA VAL A 429 14.01 1.36 -6.90
C VAL A 429 13.92 2.34 -5.76
N MET A 430 14.17 3.60 -6.03
CA MET A 430 13.92 4.70 -5.11
C MET A 430 12.92 5.67 -5.74
N LEU A 431 11.80 5.89 -5.06
CA LEU A 431 10.78 6.82 -5.51
C LEU A 431 10.94 8.16 -4.80
N TYR A 432 11.08 9.18 -5.59
CA TYR A 432 11.15 10.55 -5.12
C TYR A 432 10.10 11.40 -5.84
N ARG A 433 9.21 12.03 -5.06
CA ARG A 433 8.24 13.01 -5.56
C ARG A 433 8.85 14.40 -5.47
N SER A 434 9.33 14.93 -6.56
CA SER A 434 9.67 16.35 -6.68
C SER A 434 9.16 16.86 -8.01
N SER A 435 8.36 17.89 -7.95
CA SER A 435 7.81 18.74 -9.01
C SER A 435 8.15 18.39 -10.45
N PRO A 436 7.28 18.30 -11.28
CA PRO A 436 6.26 17.36 -11.71
C PRO A 436 6.82 16.01 -12.18
N LYS A 437 8.00 15.58 -11.71
CA LYS A 437 8.70 14.37 -12.17
C LYS A 437 8.98 13.43 -11.00
N ILE A 438 8.49 12.22 -11.11
CA ILE A 438 8.89 11.10 -10.24
C ILE A 438 10.32 10.73 -10.62
N LYS A 439 11.26 10.75 -9.67
CA LYS A 439 12.60 10.17 -9.86
C LYS A 439 12.62 8.74 -9.36
N LEU A 440 12.69 7.80 -10.28
CA LEU A 440 13.12 6.42 -10.02
C LEU A 440 14.66 6.43 -10.10
N LEU A 441 15.36 6.17 -9.03
CA LEU A 441 16.81 6.06 -9.01
C LEU A 441 17.21 4.62 -8.73
N GLY A 442 17.98 4.03 -9.65
CA GLY A 442 18.69 2.77 -9.48
C GLY A 442 18.14 1.62 -10.33
N ILE A 443 18.38 1.65 -11.65
CA ILE A 443 18.47 0.46 -12.47
C ILE A 443 19.94 0.32 -12.86
N SER A 444 20.66 -0.65 -12.28
CA SER A 444 21.91 -1.13 -12.86
C SER A 444 21.53 -2.24 -13.83
N VAL A 445 21.76 -2.01 -15.12
CA VAL A 445 21.70 -3.03 -16.18
C VAL A 445 22.99 -3.83 -16.15
#